data_dd047cd15d90ff9a0211b426c9303365
#
_entry.id   dd047cd15d90ff9a0211b426c9303365
#
_cell.length_a   1.000
_cell.length_b   1.000
_cell.length_c   1.000
_cell.angle_alpha   90.00
_cell.angle_beta   90.00
_cell.angle_gamma   90.00
#
_symmetry.space_group_name_H-M   'P 1'
#
loop_
_entity.id
_entity.type
_entity.pdbx_description
1 polymer ?
#
loop_
_entity_poly.entity_id
_entity_poly.type
_entity_poly.pdbx_seq_one_letter_code
_entity_poly.pdbx_strand_id
1 'polypeptide(L)'
;MNVTQILLDLAIILFATKALGMLMRKIGLPQVVGMVVAGLLIGPAIWGRFGWWSPVNPGAEEKIFLKGIAEIGVVLILFSAGLETDVKELKRSGLKATLIAFGGVLVPVAGGFLLAVPFLGGFSALASDKTLMLDAVFIGVILAATSVGITVETLKEMGKLKGKVGTVILSAAIIDDVIGIVVLSIAIGFRDASVNPWWTILMTVLFFAAAIGAGLLLNIGFKWLVKRYPHNRRVPIFGLVVCFVYAYCAEKIFGIADITGAYVAGILLSNLKETHYIDRKVDINSYMLFAPVFFANIGINANFSGFNATVFLFGLAFVAVGIAGKIIGCGGVAKLCRYSWWESAQIGVGMIARGEVALVVCNKGHEAGLFNGVAVGDPVVAVIMLVIISSLLCPIFLKLAFKGEPPSLMGGVPEDVSDGVTETAEAVASAESGVTEGESAPTGPAAQG
;
A
#
# COMPACT_ATOMS: atom_id res chain seq x y z
N MET A 1 9.43 22.63 14.69
CA MET A 1 9.59 21.17 14.71
C MET A 1 10.44 20.74 15.89
N ASN A 2 9.91 19.95 16.82
CA ASN A 2 10.65 19.44 17.98
C ASN A 2 11.17 18.02 17.68
N VAL A 3 12.45 17.91 17.35
CA VAL A 3 13.07 16.62 16.97
C VAL A 3 12.99 15.60 18.11
N THR A 4 13.12 16.05 19.38
CA THR A 4 13.04 15.17 20.55
C THR A 4 11.64 14.53 20.67
N GLN A 5 10.58 15.30 20.41
CA GLN A 5 9.21 14.78 20.40
C GLN A 5 9.00 13.78 19.28
N ILE A 6 9.51 14.05 18.07
CA ILE A 6 9.43 13.14 16.94
C ILE A 6 10.10 11.78 17.25
N LEU A 7 11.26 11.81 17.91
CA LEU A 7 11.94 10.56 18.31
C LEU A 7 11.09 9.74 19.28
N LEU A 8 10.42 10.40 20.23
CA LEU A 8 9.50 9.73 21.15
C LEU A 8 8.28 9.17 20.42
N ASP A 9 7.64 9.97 19.55
CA ASP A 9 6.49 9.55 18.76
C ASP A 9 6.84 8.34 17.89
N LEU A 10 7.98 8.36 17.19
CA LEU A 10 8.48 7.22 16.42
C LEU A 10 8.71 5.98 17.29
N ALA A 11 9.31 6.14 18.46
CA ALA A 11 9.54 5.01 19.37
C ALA A 11 8.21 4.37 19.82
N ILE A 12 7.21 5.20 20.17
CA ILE A 12 5.87 4.73 20.55
C ILE A 12 5.19 4.02 19.37
N ILE A 13 5.23 4.62 18.17
CA ILE A 13 4.65 4.04 16.95
C ILE A 13 5.29 2.69 16.65
N LEU A 14 6.62 2.60 16.62
CA LEU A 14 7.32 1.35 16.32
C LEU A 14 7.03 0.26 17.36
N PHE A 15 7.02 0.62 18.64
CA PHE A 15 6.68 -0.32 19.71
C PHE A 15 5.24 -0.82 19.61
N ALA A 16 4.26 0.09 19.47
CA ALA A 16 2.85 -0.25 19.43
C ALA A 16 2.52 -1.08 18.17
N THR A 17 3.01 -0.68 17.01
CA THR A 17 2.79 -1.41 15.75
C THR A 17 3.40 -2.80 15.78
N LYS A 18 4.60 -2.94 16.36
CA LYS A 18 5.25 -4.25 16.50
C LYS A 18 4.53 -5.14 17.50
N ALA A 19 4.16 -4.59 18.65
CA ALA A 19 3.44 -5.34 19.71
C ALA A 19 2.08 -5.85 19.20
N LEU A 20 1.26 -4.96 18.60
CA LEU A 20 -0.05 -5.36 18.09
C LEU A 20 0.07 -6.22 16.83
N GLY A 21 1.04 -5.96 15.96
CA GLY A 21 1.32 -6.79 14.79
C GLY A 21 1.65 -8.23 15.19
N MET A 22 2.50 -8.42 16.20
CA MET A 22 2.80 -9.76 16.75
C MET A 22 1.56 -10.42 17.40
N LEU A 23 0.71 -9.63 18.07
CA LEU A 23 -0.54 -10.14 18.65
C LEU A 23 -1.50 -10.61 17.56
N MET A 24 -1.68 -9.82 16.48
CA MET A 24 -2.50 -10.20 15.33
C MET A 24 -1.98 -11.49 14.68
N ARG A 25 -0.67 -11.60 14.51
CA ARG A 25 -0.06 -12.83 13.98
C ARG A 25 -0.33 -14.05 14.85
N LYS A 26 -0.31 -13.93 16.19
CA LYS A 26 -0.65 -15.03 17.13
C LYS A 26 -2.09 -15.52 16.95
N ILE A 27 -3.03 -14.62 16.70
CA ILE A 27 -4.44 -14.98 16.43
C ILE A 27 -4.69 -15.32 14.95
N GLY A 28 -3.60 -15.40 14.17
CA GLY A 28 -3.63 -15.80 12.79
C GLY A 28 -4.15 -14.72 11.83
N LEU A 29 -4.09 -13.44 12.16
CA LEU A 29 -4.39 -12.31 11.30
C LEU A 29 -3.10 -11.69 10.75
N PRO A 30 -3.15 -11.03 9.57
CA PRO A 30 -2.02 -10.26 9.04
C PRO A 30 -1.55 -9.16 10.00
N GLN A 31 -0.23 -8.93 10.06
CA GLN A 31 0.36 -7.92 10.96
C GLN A 31 -0.13 -6.51 10.64
N VAL A 32 -0.42 -6.22 9.37
CA VAL A 32 -0.96 -4.92 8.91
C VAL A 32 -2.19 -4.50 9.71
N VAL A 33 -3.10 -5.44 10.03
CA VAL A 33 -4.28 -5.17 10.87
C VAL A 33 -3.85 -4.59 12.22
N GLY A 34 -2.86 -5.22 12.86
CA GLY A 34 -2.32 -4.78 14.14
C GLY A 34 -1.67 -3.40 14.07
N MET A 35 -0.97 -3.11 12.98
CA MET A 35 -0.30 -1.81 12.79
C MET A 35 -1.32 -0.66 12.65
N VAL A 36 -2.42 -0.87 11.90
CA VAL A 36 -3.51 0.13 11.77
C VAL A 36 -4.23 0.31 13.11
N VAL A 37 -4.55 -0.78 13.80
CA VAL A 37 -5.17 -0.73 15.15
C VAL A 37 -4.24 -0.03 16.14
N ALA A 38 -2.93 -0.28 16.07
CA ALA A 38 -1.96 0.44 16.90
C ALA A 38 -2.07 1.95 16.71
N GLY A 39 -2.11 2.41 15.46
CA GLY A 39 -2.28 3.83 15.14
C GLY A 39 -3.56 4.42 15.74
N LEU A 40 -4.70 3.71 15.66
CA LEU A 40 -5.95 4.13 16.28
C LEU A 40 -5.84 4.24 17.80
N LEU A 41 -5.17 3.26 18.45
CA LEU A 41 -5.05 3.20 19.91
C LEU A 41 -4.10 4.25 20.48
N ILE A 42 -3.01 4.59 19.77
CA ILE A 42 -2.04 5.60 20.24
C ILE A 42 -2.37 7.01 19.78
N GLY A 43 -3.20 7.15 18.74
CA GLY A 43 -3.59 8.42 18.13
C GLY A 43 -4.72 9.15 18.89
N PRO A 44 -5.00 10.40 18.51
CA PRO A 44 -5.97 11.24 19.19
C PRO A 44 -7.44 10.83 18.99
N ALA A 45 -7.73 9.93 18.05
CA ALA A 45 -9.08 9.54 17.68
C ALA A 45 -9.91 8.99 18.88
N ILE A 46 -9.28 8.16 19.71
CA ILE A 46 -9.91 7.56 20.89
C ILE A 46 -9.78 8.49 22.11
N TRP A 47 -8.57 8.90 22.45
CA TRP A 47 -8.27 9.64 23.66
C TRP A 47 -8.85 11.05 23.67
N GLY A 48 -8.86 11.74 22.52
CA GLY A 48 -9.44 13.06 22.39
C GLY A 48 -10.93 13.13 22.72
N ARG A 49 -11.67 12.04 22.48
CA ARG A 49 -13.11 11.95 22.83
C ARG A 49 -13.36 11.91 24.34
N PHE A 50 -12.42 11.39 25.11
CA PHE A 50 -12.50 11.32 26.57
C PHE A 50 -11.81 12.51 27.26
N GLY A 51 -11.27 13.47 26.48
CA GLY A 51 -10.50 14.59 27.02
C GLY A 51 -9.17 14.16 27.63
N TRP A 52 -8.67 12.98 27.31
CA TRP A 52 -7.43 12.41 27.82
C TRP A 52 -6.28 12.71 26.88
N TRP A 53 -5.08 12.75 27.44
CA TRP A 53 -3.86 12.88 26.65
C TRP A 53 -3.61 11.61 25.82
N SER A 54 -3.41 11.78 24.49
CA SER A 54 -3.04 10.66 23.62
C SER A 54 -1.54 10.40 23.66
N PRO A 55 -1.10 9.13 23.62
CA PRO A 55 0.33 8.78 23.59
C PRO A 55 1.09 9.42 22.44
N VAL A 56 0.45 9.55 21.27
CA VAL A 56 0.97 10.24 20.08
C VAL A 56 -0.05 11.31 19.70
N ASN A 57 0.33 12.57 19.89
CA ASN A 57 -0.48 13.74 19.50
C ASN A 57 0.44 14.76 18.84
N PRO A 58 0.88 14.51 17.62
CA PRO A 58 1.84 15.36 16.93
C PRO A 58 1.23 16.72 16.63
N GLY A 59 2.02 17.78 16.85
CA GLY A 59 1.70 19.13 16.39
C GLY A 59 1.66 19.21 14.85
N ALA A 60 1.32 20.38 14.31
CA ALA A 60 1.17 20.54 12.86
C ALA A 60 2.44 20.18 12.06
N GLU A 61 3.60 20.61 12.55
CA GLU A 61 4.90 20.33 11.91
C GLU A 61 5.30 18.85 12.02
N GLU A 62 5.06 18.23 13.19
CA GLU A 62 5.33 16.84 13.44
C GLU A 62 4.42 15.93 12.58
N LYS A 63 3.15 16.32 12.38
CA LYS A 63 2.23 15.63 11.45
C LYS A 63 2.74 15.62 10.02
N ILE A 64 3.26 16.75 9.52
CA ILE A 64 3.86 16.86 8.19
C ILE A 64 5.05 15.91 8.06
N PHE A 65 5.90 15.85 9.08
CA PHE A 65 7.06 14.97 9.10
C PHE A 65 6.66 13.48 9.10
N LEU A 66 5.74 13.08 9.99
CA LEU A 66 5.25 11.70 10.05
C LEU A 66 4.55 11.29 8.75
N LYS A 67 3.80 12.20 8.14
CA LYS A 67 3.19 11.99 6.82
C LYS A 67 4.25 11.76 5.75
N GLY A 68 5.33 12.56 5.72
CA GLY A 68 6.43 12.36 4.78
C GLY A 68 7.13 11.00 4.95
N ILE A 69 7.35 10.54 6.18
CA ILE A 69 7.87 9.18 6.44
C ILE A 69 6.90 8.12 5.94
N ALA A 70 5.60 8.30 6.17
CA ALA A 70 4.55 7.38 5.73
C ALA A 70 4.49 7.29 4.19
N GLU A 71 4.58 8.42 3.49
CA GLU A 71 4.63 8.47 2.01
C GLU A 71 5.87 7.76 1.47
N ILE A 72 7.04 7.97 2.03
CA ILE A 72 8.24 7.18 1.68
C ILE A 72 7.99 5.69 1.95
N GLY A 73 7.27 5.35 3.01
CA GLY A 73 6.92 3.97 3.33
C GLY A 73 6.16 3.26 2.22
N VAL A 74 5.08 3.88 1.73
CA VAL A 74 4.28 3.28 0.65
C VAL A 74 5.05 3.23 -0.67
N VAL A 75 5.88 4.24 -0.97
CA VAL A 75 6.78 4.25 -2.13
C VAL A 75 7.73 3.04 -2.10
N LEU A 76 8.34 2.73 -0.94
CA LEU A 76 9.24 1.59 -0.78
C LEU A 76 8.50 0.24 -0.87
N ILE A 77 7.28 0.14 -0.30
CA ILE A 77 6.42 -1.05 -0.42
C ILE A 77 6.13 -1.34 -1.90
N LEU A 78 5.72 -0.32 -2.67
CA LEU A 78 5.39 -0.49 -4.08
C LEU A 78 6.63 -0.76 -4.95
N PHE A 79 7.78 -0.16 -4.62
CA PHE A 79 9.03 -0.46 -5.30
C PHE A 79 9.44 -1.93 -5.09
N SER A 80 9.38 -2.44 -3.85
CA SER A 80 9.63 -3.85 -3.53
C SER A 80 8.65 -4.77 -4.27
N ALA A 81 7.35 -4.42 -4.30
CA ALA A 81 6.35 -5.16 -5.07
C ALA A 81 6.65 -5.18 -6.57
N GLY A 82 7.17 -4.07 -7.11
CA GLY A 82 7.63 -3.97 -8.51
C GLY A 82 8.84 -4.88 -8.78
N LEU A 83 9.83 -4.92 -7.88
CA LEU A 83 10.98 -5.82 -7.96
C LEU A 83 10.57 -7.30 -7.96
N GLU A 84 9.52 -7.63 -7.20
CA GLU A 84 8.98 -8.99 -7.10
C GLU A 84 8.05 -9.38 -8.23
N THR A 85 7.64 -8.44 -9.10
CA THR A 85 6.67 -8.67 -10.16
C THR A 85 7.23 -9.53 -11.29
N ASP A 86 6.51 -10.60 -11.65
CA ASP A 86 6.81 -11.40 -12.85
C ASP A 86 6.32 -10.65 -14.11
N VAL A 87 7.27 -10.11 -14.87
CA VAL A 87 6.98 -9.35 -16.12
C VAL A 87 6.28 -10.21 -17.18
N LYS A 88 6.50 -11.53 -17.19
CA LYS A 88 5.83 -12.42 -18.16
C LYS A 88 4.35 -12.56 -17.83
N GLU A 89 4.04 -12.76 -16.54
CA GLU A 89 2.64 -12.85 -16.09
C GLU A 89 1.95 -11.48 -16.21
N LEU A 90 2.65 -10.38 -15.92
CA LEU A 90 2.15 -9.01 -16.14
C LEU A 90 1.74 -8.78 -17.60
N LYS A 91 2.58 -9.17 -18.56
CA LYS A 91 2.26 -9.06 -20.01
C LYS A 91 1.08 -9.94 -20.41
N ARG A 92 0.96 -11.14 -19.82
CA ARG A 92 -0.14 -12.07 -20.08
C ARG A 92 -1.47 -11.59 -19.52
N SER A 93 -1.44 -10.93 -18.35
CA SER A 93 -2.64 -10.51 -17.61
C SER A 93 -3.08 -9.09 -17.93
N GLY A 94 -2.27 -8.26 -18.61
CA GLY A 94 -2.45 -6.81 -18.72
C GLY A 94 -3.84 -6.38 -19.21
N LEU A 95 -4.36 -6.97 -20.30
CA LEU A 95 -5.70 -6.63 -20.79
C LEU A 95 -6.80 -6.99 -19.77
N LYS A 96 -6.68 -8.17 -19.13
CA LYS A 96 -7.64 -8.58 -18.11
C LYS A 96 -7.58 -7.69 -16.88
N ALA A 97 -6.38 -7.34 -16.42
CA ALA A 97 -6.17 -6.42 -15.32
C ALA A 97 -6.78 -5.03 -15.63
N THR A 98 -6.60 -4.54 -16.86
CA THR A 98 -7.23 -3.29 -17.32
C THR A 98 -8.75 -3.34 -17.26
N LEU A 99 -9.38 -4.40 -17.76
CA LEU A 99 -10.83 -4.56 -17.69
C LEU A 99 -11.33 -4.64 -16.25
N ILE A 100 -10.61 -5.36 -15.38
CA ILE A 100 -10.91 -5.49 -13.96
C ILE A 100 -10.82 -4.11 -13.28
N ALA A 101 -9.79 -3.32 -13.58
CA ALA A 101 -9.64 -1.96 -13.06
C ALA A 101 -10.81 -1.06 -13.51
N PHE A 102 -11.20 -1.09 -14.78
CA PHE A 102 -12.37 -0.34 -15.26
C PHE A 102 -13.64 -0.71 -14.50
N GLY A 103 -13.92 -2.01 -14.30
CA GLY A 103 -15.05 -2.45 -13.50
C GLY A 103 -14.94 -1.99 -12.05
N GLY A 104 -13.71 -2.01 -11.52
CA GLY A 104 -13.39 -1.55 -10.16
C GLY A 104 -13.53 -0.05 -9.95
N VAL A 105 -13.51 0.76 -10.99
CA VAL A 105 -13.80 2.19 -10.93
C VAL A 105 -15.29 2.46 -11.19
N LEU A 106 -15.85 1.93 -12.29
CA LEU A 106 -17.20 2.27 -12.73
C LEU A 106 -18.28 1.83 -11.73
N VAL A 107 -18.16 0.63 -11.16
CA VAL A 107 -19.19 0.11 -10.23
C VAL A 107 -19.23 0.90 -8.92
N PRO A 108 -18.10 1.19 -8.23
CA PRO A 108 -18.11 2.08 -7.06
C PRO A 108 -18.56 3.50 -7.39
N VAL A 109 -18.18 4.07 -8.54
CA VAL A 109 -18.66 5.42 -8.95
C VAL A 109 -20.17 5.43 -9.09
N ALA A 110 -20.75 4.46 -9.79
CA ALA A 110 -22.18 4.33 -9.93
C ALA A 110 -22.88 4.05 -8.58
N GLY A 111 -22.30 3.18 -7.77
CA GLY A 111 -22.82 2.85 -6.43
C GLY A 111 -22.81 4.05 -5.49
N GLY A 112 -21.73 4.84 -5.48
CA GLY A 112 -21.64 6.06 -4.68
C GLY A 112 -22.57 7.17 -5.17
N PHE A 113 -22.71 7.33 -6.48
CA PHE A 113 -23.71 8.21 -7.06
C PHE A 113 -25.12 7.84 -6.56
N LEU A 114 -25.52 6.57 -6.71
CA LEU A 114 -26.85 6.10 -6.26
C LEU A 114 -27.05 6.24 -4.75
N LEU A 115 -25.99 5.99 -3.97
CA LEU A 115 -26.03 6.20 -2.52
C LEU A 115 -26.27 7.67 -2.15
N ALA A 116 -25.67 8.61 -2.90
CA ALA A 116 -25.81 10.04 -2.63
C ALA A 116 -27.21 10.57 -2.92
N VAL A 117 -27.94 10.00 -3.90
CA VAL A 117 -29.25 10.49 -4.34
C VAL A 117 -30.24 10.76 -3.21
N PRO A 118 -30.53 9.82 -2.29
CA PRO A 118 -31.50 10.07 -1.21
C PRO A 118 -31.05 11.15 -0.22
N PHE A 119 -29.75 11.34 -0.05
CA PHE A 119 -29.18 12.35 0.85
C PHE A 119 -29.08 13.75 0.24
N LEU A 120 -29.20 13.85 -1.09
CA LEU A 120 -29.18 15.11 -1.84
C LEU A 120 -30.60 15.57 -2.33
N GLY A 121 -31.65 14.98 -1.78
CA GLY A 121 -33.02 15.38 -2.10
C GLY A 121 -33.68 14.62 -3.25
N GLY A 122 -33.09 13.50 -3.68
CA GLY A 122 -33.63 12.62 -4.71
C GLY A 122 -33.27 13.02 -6.15
N PHE A 123 -33.68 12.20 -7.11
CA PHE A 123 -33.38 12.42 -8.54
C PHE A 123 -33.89 13.72 -9.09
N SER A 124 -35.04 14.21 -8.61
CA SER A 124 -35.62 15.49 -9.05
C SER A 124 -34.74 16.67 -8.66
N ALA A 125 -34.17 16.67 -7.45
CA ALA A 125 -33.24 17.69 -6.99
C ALA A 125 -31.95 17.69 -7.81
N LEU A 126 -31.39 16.50 -8.06
CA LEU A 126 -30.17 16.35 -8.88
C LEU A 126 -30.38 16.79 -10.33
N ALA A 127 -31.58 16.56 -10.90
CA ALA A 127 -31.88 16.98 -12.26
C ALA A 127 -32.05 18.50 -12.39
N SER A 128 -32.46 19.19 -11.32
CA SER A 128 -32.67 20.65 -11.29
C SER A 128 -31.38 21.41 -10.93
N ASP A 129 -30.45 20.82 -10.21
CA ASP A 129 -29.22 21.45 -9.74
C ASP A 129 -27.99 20.69 -10.18
N LYS A 130 -27.23 21.26 -11.11
CA LYS A 130 -25.97 20.70 -11.63
C LYS A 130 -24.91 20.52 -10.52
N THR A 131 -24.92 21.35 -9.49
CA THR A 131 -23.97 21.28 -8.39
C THR A 131 -24.21 20.02 -7.56
N LEU A 132 -25.47 19.75 -7.18
CA LEU A 132 -25.85 18.53 -6.46
C LEU A 132 -25.55 17.27 -7.27
N MET A 133 -25.77 17.34 -8.60
CA MET A 133 -25.41 16.23 -9.49
C MET A 133 -23.89 15.95 -9.47
N LEU A 134 -23.06 17.00 -9.50
CA LEU A 134 -21.60 16.85 -9.42
C LEU A 134 -21.16 16.34 -8.04
N ASP A 135 -21.78 16.79 -6.96
CA ASP A 135 -21.52 16.28 -5.61
C ASP A 135 -21.81 14.77 -5.53
N ALA A 136 -22.92 14.30 -6.09
CA ALA A 136 -23.26 12.88 -6.16
C ALA A 136 -22.24 12.07 -6.96
N VAL A 137 -21.81 12.55 -8.11
CA VAL A 137 -20.76 11.91 -8.93
C VAL A 137 -19.44 11.85 -8.15
N PHE A 138 -19.09 12.94 -7.47
CA PHE A 138 -17.83 13.03 -6.74
C PHE A 138 -17.77 12.10 -5.52
N ILE A 139 -18.91 11.91 -4.82
CA ILE A 139 -19.06 10.89 -3.78
C ILE A 139 -18.72 9.49 -4.35
N GLY A 140 -19.17 9.22 -5.58
CA GLY A 140 -18.80 7.99 -6.28
C GLY A 140 -17.31 7.91 -6.62
N VAL A 141 -16.70 9.01 -7.05
CA VAL A 141 -15.25 9.08 -7.36
C VAL A 141 -14.41 8.78 -6.12
N ILE A 142 -14.81 9.30 -4.94
CA ILE A 142 -14.13 8.95 -3.68
C ILE A 142 -14.18 7.44 -3.42
N LEU A 143 -15.33 6.79 -3.68
CA LEU A 143 -15.48 5.34 -3.51
C LEU A 143 -14.66 4.52 -4.51
N ALA A 144 -14.23 5.07 -5.62
CA ALA A 144 -13.39 4.37 -6.58
C ALA A 144 -11.93 4.25 -6.13
N ALA A 145 -11.41 5.23 -5.40
CA ALA A 145 -10.01 5.25 -4.96
C ALA A 145 -9.63 3.96 -4.20
N THR A 146 -8.45 3.38 -4.47
CA THR A 146 -7.96 2.13 -3.87
C THR A 146 -6.63 2.36 -3.15
N SER A 147 -6.36 1.61 -2.10
CA SER A 147 -5.04 1.59 -1.45
C SER A 147 -4.31 0.29 -1.80
N VAL A 148 -3.30 0.42 -2.63
CA VAL A 148 -2.51 -0.73 -3.09
C VAL A 148 -1.61 -1.26 -1.98
N GLY A 149 -1.03 -0.37 -1.16
CA GLY A 149 -0.04 -0.72 -0.13
C GLY A 149 -0.53 -1.76 0.89
N ILE A 150 -1.77 -1.64 1.37
CA ILE A 150 -2.36 -2.58 2.33
C ILE A 150 -2.50 -3.98 1.72
N THR A 151 -3.00 -4.04 0.50
CA THR A 151 -3.22 -5.30 -0.22
C THR A 151 -1.90 -5.98 -0.56
N VAL A 152 -0.91 -5.21 -1.04
CA VAL A 152 0.42 -5.72 -1.39
C VAL A 152 1.10 -6.31 -0.16
N GLU A 153 1.14 -5.57 0.94
CA GLU A 153 1.79 -6.05 2.16
C GLU A 153 1.09 -7.29 2.70
N THR A 154 -0.25 -7.32 2.67
CA THR A 154 -1.02 -8.50 3.06
C THR A 154 -0.71 -9.72 2.18
N LEU A 155 -0.70 -9.55 0.86
CA LEU A 155 -0.37 -10.64 -0.08
C LEU A 155 1.08 -11.11 0.06
N LYS A 156 2.00 -10.17 0.35
CA LYS A 156 3.42 -10.46 0.62
C LYS A 156 3.56 -11.28 1.91
N GLU A 157 2.92 -10.84 3.00
CA GLU A 157 2.90 -11.55 4.28
C GLU A 157 2.31 -12.97 4.16
N MET A 158 1.33 -13.17 3.26
CA MET A 158 0.72 -14.46 2.97
C MET A 158 1.53 -15.31 1.96
N GLY A 159 2.61 -14.79 1.36
CA GLY A 159 3.37 -15.45 0.31
C GLY A 159 2.60 -15.63 -1.02
N LYS A 160 1.55 -14.82 -1.26
CA LYS A 160 0.65 -14.94 -2.42
C LYS A 160 0.86 -13.83 -3.47
N LEU A 161 1.78 -12.89 -3.24
CA LEU A 161 2.00 -11.74 -4.12
C LEU A 161 2.48 -12.16 -5.53
N LYS A 162 3.41 -13.10 -5.61
CA LYS A 162 3.99 -13.61 -6.88
C LYS A 162 3.08 -14.58 -7.65
N GLY A 163 1.96 -14.98 -7.05
CA GLY A 163 1.01 -15.89 -7.69
C GLY A 163 0.20 -15.20 -8.80
N LYS A 164 -0.46 -16.00 -9.65
CA LYS A 164 -1.32 -15.53 -10.75
C LYS A 164 -2.33 -14.46 -10.29
N VAL A 165 -3.02 -14.71 -9.19
CA VAL A 165 -4.05 -13.80 -8.64
C VAL A 165 -3.38 -12.55 -8.05
N GLY A 166 -2.29 -12.70 -7.29
CA GLY A 166 -1.55 -11.58 -6.71
C GLY A 166 -1.03 -10.62 -7.77
N THR A 167 -0.44 -11.14 -8.85
CA THR A 167 0.03 -10.33 -9.99
C THR A 167 -1.13 -9.58 -10.68
N VAL A 168 -2.30 -10.23 -10.84
CA VAL A 168 -3.47 -9.59 -11.43
C VAL A 168 -4.02 -8.49 -10.54
N ILE A 169 -4.14 -8.73 -9.23
CA ILE A 169 -4.59 -7.72 -8.24
C ILE A 169 -3.66 -6.51 -8.31
N LEU A 170 -2.35 -6.74 -8.24
CA LEU A 170 -1.35 -5.66 -8.27
C LEU A 170 -1.40 -4.86 -9.57
N SER A 171 -1.47 -5.56 -10.72
CA SER A 171 -1.60 -4.92 -12.03
C SER A 171 -2.88 -4.11 -12.15
N ALA A 172 -4.01 -4.68 -11.70
CA ALA A 172 -5.30 -3.99 -11.74
C ALA A 172 -5.32 -2.77 -10.82
N ALA A 173 -4.71 -2.85 -9.63
CA ALA A 173 -4.66 -1.75 -8.68
C ALA A 173 -3.86 -0.55 -9.22
N ILE A 174 -2.73 -0.78 -9.88
CA ILE A 174 -1.93 0.29 -10.49
C ILE A 174 -2.67 0.95 -11.66
N ILE A 175 -3.34 0.15 -12.49
CA ILE A 175 -4.17 0.69 -13.57
C ILE A 175 -5.37 1.45 -13.00
N ASP A 176 -5.95 0.96 -11.90
CA ASP A 176 -7.03 1.62 -11.15
C ASP A 176 -6.62 3.01 -10.65
N ASP A 177 -5.41 3.18 -10.13
CA ASP A 177 -4.86 4.48 -9.72
C ASP A 177 -4.79 5.45 -10.91
N VAL A 178 -4.29 4.99 -12.05
CA VAL A 178 -4.24 5.80 -13.27
C VAL A 178 -5.64 6.20 -13.74
N ILE A 179 -6.58 5.26 -13.80
CA ILE A 179 -7.98 5.54 -14.17
C ILE A 179 -8.61 6.49 -13.14
N GLY A 180 -8.33 6.28 -11.85
CA GLY A 180 -8.83 7.12 -10.75
C GLY A 180 -8.43 8.59 -10.92
N ILE A 181 -7.17 8.87 -11.26
CA ILE A 181 -6.67 10.23 -11.52
C ILE A 181 -7.38 10.86 -12.73
N VAL A 182 -7.58 10.08 -13.80
CA VAL A 182 -8.29 10.55 -15.00
C VAL A 182 -9.75 10.88 -14.67
N VAL A 183 -10.46 9.98 -13.96
CA VAL A 183 -11.86 10.18 -13.55
C VAL A 183 -11.98 11.37 -12.60
N LEU A 184 -11.05 11.53 -11.65
CA LEU A 184 -10.97 12.69 -10.76
C LEU A 184 -10.81 13.99 -11.56
N SER A 185 -9.88 14.01 -12.53
CA SER A 185 -9.63 15.17 -13.39
C SER A 185 -10.86 15.54 -14.21
N ILE A 186 -11.59 14.54 -14.73
CA ILE A 186 -12.84 14.75 -15.46
C ILE A 186 -13.91 15.35 -14.50
N ALA A 187 -14.07 14.79 -13.31
CA ALA A 187 -15.05 15.25 -12.35
C ALA A 187 -14.78 16.70 -11.90
N ILE A 188 -13.53 17.06 -11.61
CA ILE A 188 -13.12 18.42 -11.29
C ILE A 188 -13.30 19.36 -12.50
N GLY A 189 -12.94 18.93 -13.72
CA GLY A 189 -13.07 19.70 -14.93
C GLY A 189 -14.51 20.12 -15.27
N PHE A 190 -15.53 19.39 -14.81
CA PHE A 190 -16.92 19.81 -14.90
C PHE A 190 -17.26 20.98 -13.97
N ARG A 191 -16.50 21.17 -12.90
CA ARG A 191 -16.65 22.26 -11.92
C ARG A 191 -15.71 23.42 -12.23
N ASP A 192 -14.46 23.11 -12.57
CA ASP A 192 -13.41 24.08 -12.86
C ASP A 192 -12.86 23.84 -14.27
N ALA A 193 -13.16 24.75 -15.19
CA ALA A 193 -12.71 24.67 -16.59
C ALA A 193 -11.19 24.82 -16.78
N SER A 194 -10.44 25.20 -15.74
CA SER A 194 -8.97 25.27 -15.80
C SER A 194 -8.32 23.88 -15.83
N VAL A 195 -9.00 22.84 -15.36
CA VAL A 195 -8.54 21.46 -15.35
C VAL A 195 -8.89 20.76 -16.67
N ASN A 196 -7.89 20.37 -17.44
CA ASN A 196 -8.06 19.70 -18.71
C ASN A 196 -7.79 18.19 -18.59
N PRO A 197 -8.82 17.31 -18.65
CA PRO A 197 -8.63 15.86 -18.54
C PRO A 197 -7.76 15.27 -19.66
N TRP A 198 -7.81 15.83 -20.87
CA TRP A 198 -6.98 15.37 -21.99
C TRP A 198 -5.48 15.57 -21.73
N TRP A 199 -5.14 16.65 -21.01
CA TRP A 199 -3.76 16.89 -20.57
C TRP A 199 -3.30 15.80 -19.60
N THR A 200 -4.14 15.39 -18.65
CA THR A 200 -3.84 14.30 -17.70
C THR A 200 -3.62 12.97 -18.43
N ILE A 201 -4.47 12.63 -19.40
CA ILE A 201 -4.30 11.42 -20.21
C ILE A 201 -3.00 11.47 -21.00
N LEU A 202 -2.70 12.61 -21.66
CA LEU A 202 -1.47 12.78 -22.42
C LEU A 202 -0.23 12.62 -21.54
N MET A 203 -0.21 13.26 -20.36
CA MET A 203 0.90 13.15 -19.41
C MET A 203 1.09 11.74 -18.89
N THR A 204 -0.01 11.01 -18.67
CA THR A 204 0.04 9.59 -18.28
C THR A 204 0.70 8.73 -19.37
N VAL A 205 0.30 8.89 -20.63
CA VAL A 205 0.91 8.15 -21.75
C VAL A 205 2.38 8.52 -21.90
N LEU A 206 2.71 9.83 -21.82
CA LEU A 206 4.09 10.30 -21.88
C LEU A 206 4.95 9.76 -20.75
N PHE A 207 4.40 9.67 -19.52
CA PHE A 207 5.10 9.06 -18.40
C PHE A 207 5.49 7.61 -18.70
N PHE A 208 4.55 6.76 -19.10
CA PHE A 208 4.86 5.35 -19.38
C PHE A 208 5.85 5.21 -20.54
N ALA A 209 5.71 6.02 -21.60
CA ALA A 209 6.65 6.03 -22.72
C ALA A 209 8.07 6.44 -22.27
N ALA A 210 8.18 7.53 -21.51
CA ALA A 210 9.46 8.02 -20.98
C ALA A 210 10.06 7.03 -19.96
N ALA A 211 9.24 6.47 -19.07
CA ALA A 211 9.66 5.52 -18.06
C ALA A 211 10.23 4.24 -18.70
N ILE A 212 9.56 3.68 -19.72
CA ILE A 212 10.04 2.51 -20.44
C ILE A 212 11.33 2.85 -21.20
N GLY A 213 11.37 3.98 -21.90
CA GLY A 213 12.55 4.43 -22.66
C GLY A 213 13.76 4.64 -21.74
N ALA A 214 13.60 5.40 -20.68
CA ALA A 214 14.65 5.59 -19.67
C ALA A 214 15.04 4.27 -18.99
N GLY A 215 14.08 3.40 -18.73
CA GLY A 215 14.30 2.09 -18.11
C GLY A 215 15.19 1.17 -18.95
N LEU A 216 15.06 1.21 -20.27
CA LEU A 216 15.97 0.47 -21.17
C LEU A 216 17.41 0.95 -21.03
N LEU A 217 17.63 2.26 -20.98
CA LEU A 217 18.95 2.86 -20.76
C LEU A 217 19.51 2.53 -19.37
N LEU A 218 18.68 2.64 -18.34
CA LEU A 218 19.04 2.29 -16.95
C LEU A 218 19.40 0.81 -16.83
N ASN A 219 18.69 -0.09 -17.49
CA ASN A 219 18.99 -1.52 -17.47
C ASN A 219 20.39 -1.81 -18.01
N ILE A 220 20.83 -1.10 -19.05
CA ILE A 220 22.21 -1.21 -19.59
C ILE A 220 23.21 -0.71 -18.54
N GLY A 221 22.96 0.46 -17.96
CA GLY A 221 23.81 1.02 -16.90
C GLY A 221 23.89 0.12 -15.64
N PHE A 222 22.76 -0.43 -15.20
CA PHE A 222 22.74 -1.37 -14.08
C PHE A 222 23.46 -2.68 -14.37
N LYS A 223 23.33 -3.26 -15.57
CA LYS A 223 24.09 -4.45 -15.97
C LYS A 223 25.59 -4.20 -15.92
N TRP A 224 26.03 -3.03 -16.35
CA TRP A 224 27.44 -2.62 -16.26
C TRP A 224 27.87 -2.45 -14.81
N LEU A 225 27.04 -1.78 -13.97
CA LEU A 225 27.32 -1.54 -12.55
C LEU A 225 27.43 -2.86 -11.79
N VAL A 226 26.48 -3.78 -11.98
CA VAL A 226 26.42 -5.11 -11.35
C VAL A 226 27.64 -5.95 -11.77
N LYS A 227 27.99 -5.93 -13.06
CA LYS A 227 29.18 -6.63 -13.56
C LYS A 227 30.48 -6.11 -12.95
N ARG A 228 30.55 -4.78 -12.69
CA ARG A 228 31.74 -4.14 -12.12
C ARG A 228 31.84 -4.28 -10.60
N TYR A 229 30.70 -4.35 -9.91
CA TYR A 229 30.59 -4.37 -8.44
C TYR A 229 29.55 -5.38 -7.96
N PRO A 230 29.77 -6.70 -8.15
CA PRO A 230 28.82 -7.73 -7.74
C PRO A 230 28.64 -7.71 -6.21
N HIS A 231 27.42 -7.86 -5.73
CA HIS A 231 27.03 -7.90 -4.29
C HIS A 231 27.52 -6.70 -3.45
N ASN A 232 27.86 -5.59 -4.08
CA ASN A 232 28.30 -4.40 -3.37
C ASN A 232 27.09 -3.60 -2.85
N ARG A 233 27.22 -3.01 -1.64
CA ARG A 233 26.22 -2.12 -1.03
C ARG A 233 25.78 -0.97 -1.93
N ARG A 234 26.54 -0.63 -2.95
CA ARG A 234 26.20 0.42 -3.94
C ARG A 234 24.99 0.06 -4.79
N VAL A 235 24.79 -1.22 -5.14
CA VAL A 235 23.71 -1.64 -6.04
C VAL A 235 22.32 -1.34 -5.47
N PRO A 236 21.97 -1.69 -4.21
CA PRO A 236 20.72 -1.28 -3.60
C PRO A 236 20.55 0.24 -3.49
N ILE A 237 21.63 0.99 -3.21
CA ILE A 237 21.57 2.46 -3.11
C ILE A 237 21.15 3.05 -4.47
N PHE A 238 21.77 2.61 -5.57
CA PHE A 238 21.36 3.05 -6.91
C PHE A 238 19.93 2.60 -7.26
N GLY A 239 19.50 1.42 -6.79
CA GLY A 239 18.10 0.99 -6.90
C GLY A 239 17.15 1.97 -6.23
N LEU A 240 17.44 2.41 -5.00
CA LEU A 240 16.67 3.43 -4.29
C LEU A 240 16.70 4.79 -5.01
N VAL A 241 17.84 5.20 -5.56
CA VAL A 241 17.93 6.43 -6.36
C VAL A 241 16.98 6.36 -7.55
N VAL A 242 16.95 5.24 -8.29
CA VAL A 242 16.02 5.06 -9.41
C VAL A 242 14.57 5.09 -8.92
N CYS A 243 14.25 4.41 -7.81
CA CYS A 243 12.94 4.43 -7.19
C CYS A 243 12.46 5.88 -6.94
N PHE A 244 13.25 6.66 -6.20
CA PHE A 244 12.87 8.03 -5.84
C PHE A 244 12.83 9.00 -7.02
N VAL A 245 13.72 8.85 -7.99
CA VAL A 245 13.68 9.66 -9.23
C VAL A 245 12.42 9.37 -10.03
N TYR A 246 12.04 8.09 -10.17
CA TYR A 246 10.81 7.72 -10.89
C TYR A 246 9.56 8.18 -10.14
N ALA A 247 9.51 8.03 -8.81
CA ALA A 247 8.44 8.54 -7.97
C ALA A 247 8.29 10.07 -8.12
N TYR A 248 9.39 10.81 -7.99
CA TYR A 248 9.42 12.27 -8.18
C TYR A 248 8.97 12.69 -9.58
N CYS A 249 9.48 12.05 -10.63
CA CYS A 249 9.10 12.36 -12.01
C CYS A 249 7.62 12.08 -12.26
N ALA A 250 7.10 10.94 -11.76
CA ALA A 250 5.69 10.58 -11.88
C ALA A 250 4.79 11.68 -11.31
N GLU A 251 5.06 12.11 -10.09
CA GLU A 251 4.22 13.08 -9.40
C GLU A 251 4.45 14.51 -9.89
N LYS A 252 5.71 14.98 -9.90
CA LYS A 252 6.02 16.38 -10.12
C LYS A 252 5.98 16.81 -11.58
N ILE A 253 6.38 15.92 -12.51
CA ILE A 253 6.47 16.22 -13.92
C ILE A 253 5.19 15.80 -14.66
N PHE A 254 4.70 14.60 -14.36
CA PHE A 254 3.58 14.00 -15.10
C PHE A 254 2.24 14.05 -14.37
N GLY A 255 2.20 14.43 -13.07
CA GLY A 255 0.97 14.53 -12.28
C GLY A 255 0.30 13.18 -12.00
N ILE A 256 1.11 12.10 -11.95
CA ILE A 256 0.66 10.74 -11.63
C ILE A 256 1.15 10.40 -10.21
N ALA A 257 0.46 9.51 -9.50
CA ALA A 257 0.87 9.10 -8.17
C ALA A 257 2.34 8.58 -8.14
N ASP A 258 3.12 9.07 -7.18
CA ASP A 258 4.52 8.72 -6.92
C ASP A 258 4.72 7.20 -6.76
N ILE A 259 3.77 6.53 -6.09
CA ILE A 259 3.74 5.08 -5.92
C ILE A 259 3.75 4.33 -7.27
N THR A 260 3.08 4.85 -8.30
CA THR A 260 3.11 4.29 -9.66
C THR A 260 4.52 4.38 -10.25
N GLY A 261 5.20 5.53 -10.06
CA GLY A 261 6.59 5.70 -10.46
C GLY A 261 7.53 4.70 -9.80
N ALA A 262 7.40 4.54 -8.49
CA ALA A 262 8.18 3.59 -7.70
C ALA A 262 7.97 2.14 -8.17
N TYR A 263 6.72 1.72 -8.39
CA TYR A 263 6.39 0.40 -8.89
C TYR A 263 6.99 0.13 -10.28
N VAL A 264 6.85 1.09 -11.22
CA VAL A 264 7.45 0.99 -12.55
C VAL A 264 8.97 0.86 -12.47
N ALA A 265 9.63 1.64 -11.60
CA ALA A 265 11.07 1.51 -11.33
C ALA A 265 11.43 0.09 -10.84
N GLY A 266 10.63 -0.49 -9.95
CA GLY A 266 10.78 -1.86 -9.48
C GLY A 266 10.69 -2.88 -10.62
N ILE A 267 9.66 -2.79 -11.46
CA ILE A 267 9.48 -3.67 -12.65
C ILE A 267 10.68 -3.58 -13.59
N LEU A 268 11.20 -2.39 -13.84
CA LEU A 268 12.35 -2.21 -14.74
C LEU A 268 13.61 -2.89 -14.20
N LEU A 269 13.76 -2.97 -12.89
CA LEU A 269 14.87 -3.63 -12.21
C LEU A 269 14.61 -5.12 -11.88
N SER A 270 13.36 -5.62 -12.04
CA SER A 270 12.98 -7.00 -11.66
C SER A 270 13.71 -8.10 -12.43
N ASN A 271 14.22 -7.81 -13.62
CA ASN A 271 14.94 -8.76 -14.46
C ASN A 271 16.47 -8.75 -14.27
N LEU A 272 16.99 -8.01 -13.30
CA LEU A 272 18.42 -7.99 -12.97
C LEU A 272 18.79 -9.22 -12.13
N LYS A 273 20.03 -9.69 -12.26
CA LYS A 273 20.54 -10.78 -11.42
C LYS A 273 20.56 -10.46 -9.92
N GLU A 274 20.72 -9.19 -9.58
CA GLU A 274 20.83 -8.69 -8.21
C GLU A 274 19.46 -8.19 -7.64
N THR A 275 18.35 -8.45 -8.33
CA THR A 275 17.02 -8.01 -7.90
C THR A 275 16.71 -8.44 -6.46
N HIS A 276 16.95 -9.72 -6.12
CA HIS A 276 16.74 -10.22 -4.77
C HIS A 276 17.62 -9.55 -3.72
N TYR A 277 18.84 -9.14 -4.10
CA TYR A 277 19.72 -8.42 -3.19
C TYR A 277 19.23 -6.98 -2.95
N ILE A 278 18.75 -6.30 -4.02
CA ILE A 278 18.14 -4.96 -3.91
C ILE A 278 16.89 -5.07 -3.04
N ASP A 279 15.98 -5.97 -3.38
CA ASP A 279 14.70 -6.16 -2.70
C ASP A 279 14.88 -6.42 -1.21
N ARG A 280 15.71 -7.38 -0.82
CA ARG A 280 16.00 -7.69 0.59
C ARG A 280 16.50 -6.49 1.38
N LYS A 281 17.33 -5.61 0.76
CA LYS A 281 17.86 -4.42 1.44
C LYS A 281 16.80 -3.31 1.55
N VAL A 282 15.95 -3.15 0.54
CA VAL A 282 14.81 -2.22 0.55
C VAL A 282 13.77 -2.69 1.56
N ASP A 283 13.42 -3.98 1.54
CA ASP A 283 12.45 -4.58 2.45
C ASP A 283 12.82 -4.39 3.92
N ILE A 284 14.09 -4.63 4.29
CA ILE A 284 14.57 -4.40 5.67
C ILE A 284 14.33 -2.96 6.09
N ASN A 285 14.67 -1.96 5.26
CA ASN A 285 14.46 -0.56 5.59
C ASN A 285 12.97 -0.22 5.69
N SER A 286 12.17 -0.69 4.73
CA SER A 286 10.71 -0.50 4.72
C SER A 286 10.08 -1.09 5.98
N TYR A 287 10.35 -2.35 6.28
CA TYR A 287 9.79 -3.08 7.42
C TYR A 287 10.18 -2.53 8.79
N MET A 288 11.43 -2.03 8.93
CA MET A 288 11.92 -1.56 10.23
C MET A 288 11.34 -0.21 10.66
N LEU A 289 11.11 0.71 9.72
CA LEU A 289 10.73 2.08 10.04
C LEU A 289 9.51 2.57 9.24
N PHE A 290 9.61 2.52 7.92
CA PHE A 290 8.68 3.25 7.06
C PHE A 290 7.29 2.63 6.99
N ALA A 291 7.18 1.32 6.78
CA ALA A 291 5.89 0.62 6.72
C ALA A 291 5.11 0.68 8.04
N PRO A 292 5.71 0.44 9.23
CA PRO A 292 5.02 0.63 10.50
C PRO A 292 4.45 2.03 10.69
N VAL A 293 5.22 3.06 10.30
CA VAL A 293 4.76 4.47 10.39
C VAL A 293 3.62 4.71 9.40
N PHE A 294 3.71 4.19 8.16
CA PHE A 294 2.65 4.31 7.16
C PHE A 294 1.32 3.72 7.66
N PHE A 295 1.31 2.48 8.13
CA PHE A 295 0.09 1.85 8.61
C PHE A 295 -0.45 2.49 9.88
N ALA A 296 0.40 2.88 10.83
CA ALA A 296 -0.01 3.60 12.02
C ALA A 296 -0.58 4.98 11.70
N ASN A 297 -0.03 5.67 10.71
CA ASN A 297 -0.46 7.00 10.29
C ASN A 297 -1.92 7.01 9.82
N ILE A 298 -2.41 5.92 9.22
CA ILE A 298 -3.83 5.73 8.87
C ILE A 298 -4.71 5.87 10.13
N GLY A 299 -4.32 5.21 11.22
CA GLY A 299 -5.06 5.26 12.49
C GLY A 299 -4.88 6.58 13.25
N ILE A 300 -3.67 7.13 13.28
CA ILE A 300 -3.35 8.38 14.01
C ILE A 300 -4.10 9.56 13.41
N ASN A 301 -4.24 9.62 12.10
CA ASN A 301 -4.97 10.71 11.41
C ASN A 301 -6.48 10.54 11.41
N ALA A 302 -7.01 9.46 11.98
CA ALA A 302 -8.45 9.31 12.15
C ALA A 302 -9.00 10.47 13.01
N ASN A 303 -10.04 11.13 12.53
CA ASN A 303 -10.72 12.20 13.25
C ASN A 303 -12.23 11.99 13.17
N PHE A 304 -12.87 11.87 14.31
CA PHE A 304 -14.32 11.68 14.42
C PHE A 304 -15.04 12.93 14.91
N SER A 305 -14.47 14.12 14.73
CA SER A 305 -15.15 15.39 15.02
C SER A 305 -16.34 15.57 14.06
N GLY A 306 -17.48 16.04 14.56
CA GLY A 306 -18.71 16.17 13.76
C GLY A 306 -19.53 14.88 13.63
N PHE A 307 -19.19 13.82 14.35
CA PHE A 307 -19.89 12.55 14.34
C PHE A 307 -21.31 12.69 14.93
N ASN A 308 -22.33 12.46 14.10
CA ASN A 308 -23.73 12.37 14.49
C ASN A 308 -24.39 11.11 13.90
N ALA A 309 -25.61 10.79 14.31
CA ALA A 309 -26.30 9.57 13.86
C ALA A 309 -26.50 9.50 12.33
N THR A 310 -26.79 10.63 11.69
CA THR A 310 -26.99 10.70 10.23
C THR A 310 -25.67 10.47 9.49
N VAL A 311 -24.58 11.12 9.93
CA VAL A 311 -23.24 10.93 9.39
C VAL A 311 -22.77 9.50 9.59
N PHE A 312 -23.07 8.89 10.74
CA PHE A 312 -22.74 7.49 11.01
C PHE A 312 -23.49 6.54 10.07
N LEU A 313 -24.78 6.72 9.89
CA LEU A 313 -25.59 5.87 9.00
C LEU A 313 -25.13 6.00 7.54
N PHE A 314 -24.89 7.23 7.09
CA PHE A 314 -24.32 7.49 5.77
C PHE A 314 -22.94 6.83 5.63
N GLY A 315 -22.04 7.01 6.62
CA GLY A 315 -20.71 6.43 6.63
C GLY A 315 -20.74 4.90 6.57
N LEU A 316 -21.66 4.26 7.31
CA LEU A 316 -21.83 2.81 7.27
C LEU A 316 -22.31 2.32 5.89
N ALA A 317 -23.30 3.02 5.29
CA ALA A 317 -23.77 2.72 3.95
C ALA A 317 -22.69 3.00 2.90
N PHE A 318 -21.89 4.07 3.07
CA PHE A 318 -20.76 4.43 2.23
C PHE A 318 -19.68 3.33 2.25
N VAL A 319 -19.35 2.80 3.42
CA VAL A 319 -18.43 1.65 3.58
C VAL A 319 -18.97 0.40 2.89
N ALA A 320 -20.25 0.07 3.12
CA ALA A 320 -20.88 -1.10 2.55
C ALA A 320 -20.89 -1.04 1.00
N VAL A 321 -21.28 0.11 0.43
CA VAL A 321 -21.30 0.34 -1.02
C VAL A 321 -19.87 0.32 -1.59
N GLY A 322 -18.88 0.91 -0.89
CA GLY A 322 -17.50 0.93 -1.31
C GLY A 322 -16.89 -0.47 -1.38
N ILE A 323 -17.13 -1.30 -0.37
CA ILE A 323 -16.66 -2.69 -0.34
C ILE A 323 -17.39 -3.54 -1.38
N ALA A 324 -18.73 -3.52 -1.39
CA ALA A 324 -19.54 -4.27 -2.33
C ALA A 324 -19.25 -3.87 -3.78
N GLY A 325 -19.10 -2.56 -4.05
CA GLY A 325 -18.78 -2.02 -5.37
C GLY A 325 -17.48 -2.57 -5.94
N LYS A 326 -16.42 -2.68 -5.12
CA LYS A 326 -15.14 -3.28 -5.57
C LYS A 326 -15.24 -4.80 -5.74
N ILE A 327 -15.88 -5.50 -4.83
CA ILE A 327 -16.06 -6.95 -4.96
C ILE A 327 -16.86 -7.26 -6.23
N ILE A 328 -17.95 -6.56 -6.47
CA ILE A 328 -18.80 -6.76 -7.65
C ILE A 328 -18.08 -6.27 -8.91
N GLY A 329 -17.50 -5.08 -8.89
CA GLY A 329 -16.83 -4.48 -10.04
C GLY A 329 -15.61 -5.28 -10.48
N CYS A 330 -14.65 -5.48 -9.58
CA CYS A 330 -13.42 -6.22 -9.91
C CYS A 330 -13.68 -7.72 -10.01
N GLY A 331 -14.38 -8.32 -9.04
CA GLY A 331 -14.66 -9.75 -9.02
C GLY A 331 -15.61 -10.17 -10.13
N GLY A 332 -16.66 -9.39 -10.41
CA GLY A 332 -17.60 -9.66 -11.51
C GLY A 332 -16.90 -9.60 -12.87
N VAL A 333 -16.10 -8.56 -13.12
CA VAL A 333 -15.32 -8.46 -14.38
C VAL A 333 -14.25 -9.55 -14.46
N ALA A 334 -13.59 -9.91 -13.36
CA ALA A 334 -12.67 -11.05 -13.34
C ALA A 334 -13.39 -12.34 -13.76
N LYS A 335 -14.61 -12.56 -13.30
CA LYS A 335 -15.43 -13.71 -13.74
C LYS A 335 -15.75 -13.66 -15.22
N LEU A 336 -16.11 -12.50 -15.77
CA LEU A 336 -16.29 -12.31 -17.21
C LEU A 336 -15.00 -12.58 -18.00
N CYS A 337 -13.83 -12.26 -17.43
CA CYS A 337 -12.52 -12.56 -17.99
C CYS A 337 -12.10 -14.04 -17.85
N ARG A 338 -13.03 -14.93 -17.48
CA ARG A 338 -12.86 -16.38 -17.34
C ARG A 338 -11.93 -16.83 -16.20
N TYR A 339 -11.84 -16.02 -15.12
CA TYR A 339 -11.29 -16.52 -13.86
C TYR A 339 -12.30 -17.44 -13.17
N SER A 340 -11.80 -18.36 -12.31
CA SER A 340 -12.70 -19.20 -11.49
C SER A 340 -13.50 -18.31 -10.52
N TRP A 341 -14.57 -18.83 -9.93
CA TRP A 341 -15.34 -18.10 -8.91
C TRP A 341 -14.47 -17.72 -7.72
N TRP A 342 -13.56 -18.61 -7.36
CA TRP A 342 -12.63 -18.41 -6.25
C TRP A 342 -11.59 -17.32 -6.53
N GLU A 343 -10.92 -17.42 -7.69
CA GLU A 343 -9.98 -16.38 -8.15
C GLU A 343 -10.67 -15.02 -8.29
N SER A 344 -11.91 -15.00 -8.79
CA SER A 344 -12.69 -13.76 -8.93
C SER A 344 -13.03 -13.13 -7.59
N ALA A 345 -13.37 -13.95 -6.58
CA ALA A 345 -13.59 -13.46 -5.22
C ALA A 345 -12.29 -12.91 -4.60
N GLN A 346 -11.16 -13.61 -4.78
CA GLN A 346 -9.83 -13.15 -4.32
C GLN A 346 -9.45 -11.82 -4.95
N ILE A 347 -9.67 -11.65 -6.27
CA ILE A 347 -9.40 -10.41 -6.99
C ILE A 347 -10.30 -9.29 -6.46
N GLY A 348 -11.61 -9.54 -6.34
CA GLY A 348 -12.55 -8.53 -5.82
C GLY A 348 -12.21 -8.08 -4.41
N VAL A 349 -11.90 -9.03 -3.53
CA VAL A 349 -11.51 -8.77 -2.14
C VAL A 349 -10.17 -8.04 -2.06
N GLY A 350 -9.21 -8.39 -2.92
CA GLY A 350 -7.90 -7.72 -2.98
C GLY A 350 -7.98 -6.23 -3.35
N MET A 351 -9.09 -5.78 -3.91
CA MET A 351 -9.28 -4.40 -4.36
C MET A 351 -10.14 -3.56 -3.39
N ILE A 352 -10.55 -4.07 -2.22
CA ILE A 352 -11.44 -3.33 -1.30
C ILE A 352 -10.71 -2.33 -0.41
N ALA A 353 -9.39 -2.44 -0.22
CA ALA A 353 -8.64 -1.55 0.66
C ALA A 353 -8.72 -0.10 0.19
N ARG A 354 -8.94 0.81 1.14
CA ARG A 354 -8.87 2.26 0.93
C ARG A 354 -7.82 2.83 1.85
N GLY A 355 -7.17 3.92 1.44
CA GLY A 355 -6.14 4.59 2.21
C GLY A 355 -6.20 6.10 2.03
N GLU A 356 -5.04 6.73 2.10
CA GLU A 356 -4.83 8.17 1.97
C GLU A 356 -5.37 8.74 0.66
N VAL A 357 -5.35 7.98 -0.43
CA VAL A 357 -5.84 8.43 -1.74
C VAL A 357 -7.31 8.85 -1.68
N ALA A 358 -8.17 8.12 -0.94
CA ALA A 358 -9.58 8.49 -0.77
C ALA A 358 -9.74 9.83 -0.04
N LEU A 359 -8.89 10.12 0.96
CA LEU A 359 -8.86 11.39 1.67
C LEU A 359 -8.34 12.53 0.77
N VAL A 360 -7.31 12.26 -0.03
CA VAL A 360 -6.80 13.25 -1.02
C VAL A 360 -7.86 13.60 -2.03
N VAL A 361 -8.58 12.61 -2.59
CA VAL A 361 -9.69 12.83 -3.50
C VAL A 361 -10.79 13.68 -2.83
N CYS A 362 -11.16 13.35 -1.60
CA CYS A 362 -12.15 14.11 -0.83
C CYS A 362 -11.72 15.58 -0.64
N ASN A 363 -10.46 15.82 -0.25
CA ASN A 363 -9.91 17.17 -0.08
C ASN A 363 -9.89 17.94 -1.40
N LYS A 364 -9.56 17.29 -2.53
CA LYS A 364 -9.64 17.91 -3.86
C LYS A 364 -11.08 18.33 -4.23
N GLY A 365 -12.07 17.55 -3.81
CA GLY A 365 -13.48 17.95 -3.94
C GLY A 365 -13.79 19.22 -3.16
N HIS A 366 -13.32 19.36 -1.93
CA HIS A 366 -13.46 20.58 -1.13
C HIS A 366 -12.77 21.80 -1.77
N GLU A 367 -11.52 21.63 -2.23
CA GLU A 367 -10.77 22.67 -2.94
C GLU A 367 -11.52 23.14 -4.19
N ALA A 368 -12.22 22.24 -4.90
CA ALA A 368 -13.06 22.54 -6.05
C ALA A 368 -14.43 23.15 -5.67
N GLY A 369 -14.71 23.37 -4.40
CA GLY A 369 -15.97 23.94 -3.91
C GLY A 369 -17.18 23.00 -3.99
N LEU A 370 -16.94 21.68 -3.92
CA LEU A 370 -17.97 20.64 -3.80
C LEU A 370 -18.37 20.44 -2.33
N PHE A 371 -19.51 19.77 -2.12
CA PHE A 371 -20.06 19.37 -0.81
C PHE A 371 -20.63 20.52 0.06
N ASN A 372 -20.71 21.76 -0.45
CA ASN A 372 -21.22 22.92 0.29
C ASN A 372 -22.73 22.87 0.59
N GLY A 373 -23.48 21.96 -0.02
CA GLY A 373 -24.93 21.82 0.14
C GLY A 373 -25.41 20.43 0.56
N VAL A 374 -24.47 19.54 0.93
CA VAL A 374 -24.81 18.14 1.25
C VAL A 374 -25.44 18.06 2.63
N ALA A 375 -26.70 17.56 2.71
CA ALA A 375 -27.46 17.43 3.95
C ALA A 375 -26.77 16.52 5.00
N VAL A 376 -25.83 15.68 4.58
CA VAL A 376 -25.04 14.79 5.44
C VAL A 376 -23.84 15.52 6.07
N GLY A 377 -23.60 16.80 5.71
CA GLY A 377 -22.39 17.51 6.11
C GLY A 377 -21.16 17.06 5.33
N ASP A 378 -19.99 17.31 5.91
CA ASP A 378 -18.71 16.99 5.30
C ASP A 378 -18.53 15.46 5.13
N PRO A 379 -18.30 14.92 3.91
CA PRO A 379 -18.09 13.50 3.67
C PRO A 379 -16.78 12.95 4.27
N VAL A 380 -15.88 13.82 4.75
CA VAL A 380 -14.57 13.41 5.32
C VAL A 380 -14.73 12.36 6.41
N VAL A 381 -15.74 12.48 7.28
CA VAL A 381 -15.97 11.48 8.35
C VAL A 381 -16.35 10.12 7.77
N ALA A 382 -17.20 10.09 6.74
CA ALA A 382 -17.56 8.84 6.06
C ALA A 382 -16.35 8.23 5.33
N VAL A 383 -15.50 9.06 4.73
CA VAL A 383 -14.25 8.62 4.09
C VAL A 383 -13.28 8.04 5.12
N ILE A 384 -13.13 8.67 6.28
CA ILE A 384 -12.31 8.14 7.37
C ILE A 384 -12.84 6.78 7.84
N MET A 385 -14.16 6.65 8.01
CA MET A 385 -14.78 5.36 8.35
C MET A 385 -14.48 4.30 7.27
N LEU A 386 -14.61 4.66 5.99
CA LEU A 386 -14.29 3.79 4.87
C LEU A 386 -12.83 3.34 4.92
N VAL A 387 -11.89 4.26 5.08
CA VAL A 387 -10.45 3.98 5.14
C VAL A 387 -10.14 2.99 6.25
N ILE A 388 -10.61 3.27 7.48
CA ILE A 388 -10.32 2.42 8.64
C ILE A 388 -10.95 1.04 8.48
N ILE A 389 -12.25 0.98 8.20
CA ILE A 389 -12.96 -0.30 8.14
C ILE A 389 -12.45 -1.16 6.99
N SER A 390 -12.23 -0.58 5.79
CA SER A 390 -11.70 -1.36 4.66
C SER A 390 -10.26 -1.80 4.86
N SER A 391 -9.42 -0.99 5.50
CA SER A 391 -8.03 -1.34 5.84
C SER A 391 -7.95 -2.51 6.81
N LEU A 392 -8.91 -2.63 7.72
CA LEU A 392 -9.01 -3.75 8.65
C LEU A 392 -9.63 -4.99 8.00
N LEU A 393 -10.69 -4.81 7.22
CA LEU A 393 -11.42 -5.93 6.61
C LEU A 393 -10.67 -6.56 5.43
N CYS A 394 -9.94 -5.78 4.62
CA CYS A 394 -9.23 -6.29 3.46
C CYS A 394 -8.26 -7.43 3.80
N PRO A 395 -7.33 -7.30 4.74
CA PRO A 395 -6.42 -8.37 5.12
C PRO A 395 -7.15 -9.61 5.67
N ILE A 396 -8.23 -9.40 6.42
CA ILE A 396 -9.05 -10.49 6.99
C ILE A 396 -9.74 -11.27 5.87
N PHE A 397 -10.40 -10.56 4.95
CA PHE A 397 -11.13 -11.17 3.84
C PHE A 397 -10.18 -11.82 2.84
N LEU A 398 -9.01 -11.22 2.57
CA LEU A 398 -7.97 -11.85 1.74
C LEU A 398 -7.54 -13.18 2.36
N LYS A 399 -7.26 -13.20 3.66
CA LYS A 399 -6.89 -14.43 4.33
C LYS A 399 -7.98 -15.50 4.23
N LEU A 400 -9.25 -15.13 4.39
CA LEU A 400 -10.37 -16.05 4.22
C LEU A 400 -10.51 -16.53 2.78
N ALA A 401 -10.36 -15.64 1.80
CA ALA A 401 -10.46 -15.97 0.38
C ALA A 401 -9.32 -16.86 -0.13
N PHE A 402 -8.15 -16.83 0.51
CA PHE A 402 -7.04 -17.73 0.20
C PHE A 402 -6.97 -18.97 1.11
N LYS A 403 -7.93 -19.16 2.02
CA LYS A 403 -8.00 -20.32 2.91
C LYS A 403 -8.27 -21.59 2.11
N GLY A 404 -7.39 -22.59 2.24
CA GLY A 404 -7.51 -23.89 1.57
C GLY A 404 -6.75 -24.01 0.24
N GLU A 405 -6.16 -22.94 -0.28
CA GLU A 405 -5.13 -23.09 -1.30
C GLU A 405 -3.83 -23.59 -0.66
N PRO A 406 -3.19 -24.65 -1.23
CA PRO A 406 -1.85 -25.01 -0.78
C PRO A 406 -0.96 -23.76 -0.95
N PRO A 407 0.05 -23.54 -0.06
CA PRO A 407 1.06 -22.53 -0.29
C PRO A 407 1.55 -22.76 -1.74
N SER A 408 1.38 -21.75 -2.61
CA SER A 408 1.95 -21.85 -3.94
C SER A 408 3.40 -22.17 -3.71
N LEU A 409 3.87 -23.29 -4.29
CA LEU A 409 5.28 -23.65 -4.29
C LEU A 409 6.02 -22.36 -4.63
N MET A 410 6.67 -21.76 -3.64
CA MET A 410 7.48 -20.58 -3.83
C MET A 410 8.45 -20.92 -4.94
N GLY A 411 8.44 -20.16 -6.03
CA GLY A 411 9.56 -20.20 -6.93
C GLY A 411 10.81 -19.94 -6.07
N GLY A 412 11.50 -21.03 -5.71
CA GLY A 412 12.88 -21.07 -5.23
C GLY A 412 13.27 -20.06 -4.15
N VAL A 413 12.83 -20.27 -2.94
CA VAL A 413 13.70 -20.05 -1.79
C VAL A 413 14.17 -21.45 -1.40
N PRO A 414 15.46 -21.79 -1.52
CA PRO A 414 15.97 -23.02 -0.97
C PRO A 414 15.70 -23.04 0.53
N GLU A 415 15.16 -24.13 1.04
CA GLU A 415 15.04 -24.44 2.48
C GLU A 415 16.41 -24.53 3.19
N ASP A 416 17.49 -24.27 2.50
CA ASP A 416 18.88 -24.34 2.95
C ASP A 416 19.32 -23.30 3.99
N VAL A 417 18.42 -22.44 4.50
CA VAL A 417 18.81 -21.45 5.53
C VAL A 417 18.43 -21.90 6.96
N SER A 418 17.50 -22.86 7.12
CA SER A 418 17.22 -23.44 8.44
C SER A 418 18.27 -24.47 8.84
N ASP A 419 18.83 -25.23 7.89
CA ASP A 419 19.81 -26.25 8.14
C ASP A 419 21.22 -25.67 8.38
N GLY A 420 21.56 -24.56 7.72
CA GLY A 420 22.83 -23.87 7.93
C GLY A 420 22.99 -23.19 9.29
N VAL A 421 21.89 -22.88 9.99
CA VAL A 421 21.94 -22.31 11.35
C VAL A 421 22.06 -23.43 12.39
N THR A 422 21.49 -24.60 12.13
CA THR A 422 21.64 -25.78 12.97
C THR A 422 23.01 -26.41 12.83
N GLU A 423 23.53 -26.51 11.59
CA GLU A 423 24.90 -27.03 11.34
C GLU A 423 25.99 -26.12 11.92
N THR A 424 25.84 -24.79 11.84
CA THR A 424 26.79 -23.87 12.49
C THR A 424 26.68 -23.87 14.01
N ALA A 425 25.49 -24.07 14.56
CA ALA A 425 25.30 -24.21 16.02
C ALA A 425 25.86 -25.52 16.55
N GLU A 426 25.74 -26.65 15.83
CA GLU A 426 26.32 -27.92 16.20
C GLU A 426 27.84 -27.93 15.98
N ALA A 427 28.36 -27.25 14.93
CA ALA A 427 29.80 -27.10 14.73
C ALA A 427 30.49 -26.22 15.79
N VAL A 428 29.81 -25.19 16.28
CA VAL A 428 30.28 -24.36 17.40
C VAL A 428 30.20 -25.12 18.72
N ALA A 429 29.15 -25.89 18.97
CA ALA A 429 29.02 -26.71 20.17
C ALA A 429 30.03 -27.86 20.22
N SER A 430 30.38 -28.47 19.07
CA SER A 430 31.42 -29.50 18.98
C SER A 430 32.84 -28.93 19.07
N ALA A 431 33.05 -27.67 18.69
CA ALA A 431 34.34 -26.99 18.86
C ALA A 431 34.57 -26.55 20.33
N GLU A 432 33.52 -26.22 21.08
CA GLU A 432 33.63 -25.91 22.50
C GLU A 432 33.80 -27.16 23.39
N SER A 433 33.32 -28.33 22.97
CA SER A 433 33.51 -29.59 23.71
C SER A 433 34.85 -30.25 23.47
N GLY A 434 35.60 -29.86 22.41
CA GLY A 434 36.92 -30.38 22.08
C GLY A 434 38.15 -29.73 22.78
N VAL A 435 37.89 -28.66 23.60
CA VAL A 435 38.99 -27.90 24.25
C VAL A 435 39.28 -28.35 25.68
N THR A 436 38.55 -29.33 26.24
CA THR A 436 38.74 -29.77 27.64
C THR A 436 39.45 -31.10 27.87
N GLU A 437 40.00 -31.75 26.86
CA GLU A 437 40.84 -32.95 27.04
C GLU A 437 42.16 -32.80 26.30
N GLY A 438 43.23 -32.39 26.99
CA GLY A 438 44.57 -32.53 26.46
C GLY A 438 45.63 -31.53 26.92
N GLU A 439 45.86 -31.36 28.21
CA GLU A 439 47.14 -30.83 28.67
C GLU A 439 47.60 -31.51 29.96
N SER A 440 48.17 -32.66 29.79
CA SER A 440 49.09 -33.25 30.80
C SER A 440 50.52 -32.98 30.35
N ALA A 441 51.23 -32.19 31.13
CA ALA A 441 52.64 -31.86 30.94
C ALA A 441 53.56 -33.08 31.02
N PRO A 442 54.70 -33.10 30.27
CA PRO A 442 55.85 -33.88 30.64
C PRO A 442 56.91 -32.98 31.29
N THR A 443 57.29 -33.37 32.51
CA THR A 443 58.50 -32.99 33.24
C THR A 443 59.72 -33.55 32.52
N GLY A 444 60.76 -32.77 32.41
CA GLY A 444 62.02 -33.31 32.05
C GLY A 444 63.14 -32.30 31.98
N PRO A 445 64.46 -32.69 32.08
CA PRO A 445 65.22 -32.32 33.24
C PRO A 445 66.25 -31.20 32.97
N ALA A 446 66.80 -30.70 34.08
CA ALA A 446 67.94 -29.77 34.12
C ALA A 446 69.23 -30.38 33.52
N ALA A 447 70.02 -29.54 32.80
CA ALA A 447 71.49 -29.60 32.77
C ALA A 447 72.07 -28.31 32.18
N GLN A 448 72.77 -27.55 32.98
CA GLN A 448 74.21 -27.18 32.87
C GLN A 448 74.65 -26.51 31.54
N GLY A 449 75.10 -25.25 31.67
CA GLY A 449 76.00 -24.60 30.72
C GLY A 449 75.88 -23.08 30.89
#